data_c6211dbf663d0e29e1304890854bd1b8
#
_entry.id   c6211dbf663d0e29e1304890854bd1b8
#
_cell.length_a   1.000
_cell.length_b   1.000
_cell.length_c   1.000
_cell.angle_alpha   90.00
_cell.angle_beta   90.00
_cell.angle_gamma   90.00
#
_symmetry.space_group_name_H-M   'P 1'
#
loop_
_entity.id
_entity.type
_entity.pdbx_description
1 polymer ?
#
loop_
_entity_poly.entity_id
_entity_poly.type
_entity_poly.pdbx_seq_one_letter_code
_entity_poly.pdbx_strand_id
1 'polypeptide(L)'
;MQIELSNINKIKHASIEVGGLTVITGIVDSGKSTAGKALFCAIKALSSSEGDSFEYKTRIVRECINTHLKSNNGTALINDAFQRAIDSEFIQNICTEGAEQSSVILSDETGQCLFTIQDNQVVRSFKDESFYLPLVYCKDFDRFIL
;
A
#
# COMPACT_ATOMS: atom_id res chain seq x y z
N MET A 1 6.27 13.04 -3.61
CA MET A 1 5.62 11.73 -3.81
C MET A 1 4.18 11.96 -4.20
N GLN A 2 3.64 11.17 -5.09
CA GLN A 2 2.25 11.23 -5.55
C GLN A 2 1.55 9.89 -5.27
N ILE A 3 0.28 9.95 -4.90
CA ILE A 3 -0.59 8.77 -4.84
C ILE A 3 -1.71 8.92 -5.86
N GLU A 4 -1.93 7.88 -6.66
CA GLU A 4 -3.07 7.77 -7.55
C GLU A 4 -3.97 6.62 -7.11
N LEU A 5 -5.27 6.90 -7.08
CA LEU A 5 -6.31 5.96 -6.67
C LEU A 5 -7.30 5.80 -7.81
N SER A 6 -7.60 4.55 -8.17
CA SER A 6 -8.64 4.24 -9.15
C SER A 6 -9.58 3.18 -8.60
N ASN A 7 -10.87 3.49 -8.61
CA ASN A 7 -11.96 2.63 -8.13
C ASN A 7 -11.78 2.16 -6.68
N ILE A 8 -11.35 3.05 -5.80
CA ILE A 8 -11.18 2.76 -4.37
C ILE A 8 -12.40 3.26 -3.59
N ASN A 9 -13.24 2.36 -3.13
CA ASN A 9 -14.49 2.63 -2.40
C ASN A 9 -15.36 3.66 -3.15
N LYS A 10 -15.49 4.90 -2.68
CA LYS A 10 -16.25 5.99 -3.32
C LYS A 10 -15.41 6.81 -4.31
N ILE A 11 -14.13 6.57 -4.42
CA ILE A 11 -13.21 7.31 -5.27
C ILE A 11 -13.12 6.60 -6.62
N LYS A 12 -13.68 7.17 -7.66
CA LYS A 12 -13.51 6.65 -9.04
C LYS A 12 -12.09 6.88 -9.53
N HIS A 13 -11.59 8.11 -9.33
CA HIS A 13 -10.21 8.48 -9.64
C HIS A 13 -9.78 9.66 -8.78
N ALA A 14 -8.57 9.59 -8.23
CA ALA A 14 -7.93 10.70 -7.53
C ALA A 14 -6.43 10.65 -7.73
N SER A 15 -5.82 11.82 -7.84
CA SER A 15 -4.37 12.01 -7.84
C SER A 15 -4.04 13.05 -6.78
N ILE A 16 -3.18 12.69 -5.83
CA ILE A 16 -2.87 13.50 -4.66
C ILE A 16 -1.35 13.62 -4.54
N GLU A 17 -0.85 14.84 -4.54
CA GLU A 17 0.55 15.12 -4.22
C GLU A 17 0.74 15.10 -2.71
N VAL A 18 1.68 14.25 -2.25
CA VAL A 18 2.01 14.09 -0.83
C VAL A 18 3.33 14.79 -0.55
N GLY A 19 3.25 15.91 0.17
CA GLY A 19 4.40 16.74 0.59
C GLY A 19 4.59 16.73 2.09
N GLY A 20 5.37 17.69 2.61
CA GLY A 20 5.63 17.83 4.04
C GLY A 20 4.36 18.09 4.88
N LEU A 21 3.38 18.80 4.31
CA LEU A 21 2.04 18.94 4.85
C LEU A 21 1.04 18.83 3.69
N THR A 22 0.18 17.85 3.72
CA THR A 22 -0.92 17.68 2.76
C THR A 22 -2.25 17.74 3.48
N VAL A 23 -3.13 18.64 3.08
CA VAL A 23 -4.46 18.82 3.67
C VAL A 23 -5.54 18.46 2.64
N ILE A 24 -6.37 17.47 2.95
CA ILE A 24 -7.48 17.04 2.10
C ILE A 24 -8.78 17.59 2.68
N THR A 25 -9.43 18.50 1.97
CA THR A 25 -10.71 19.11 2.36
C THR A 25 -11.82 18.66 1.42
N GLY A 26 -13.06 18.85 1.85
CA GLY A 26 -14.23 18.52 1.04
C GLY A 26 -15.45 18.21 1.91
N ILE A 27 -16.59 18.04 1.25
CA ILE A 27 -17.86 17.69 1.90
C ILE A 27 -17.77 16.34 2.63
N VAL A 28 -18.66 16.12 3.57
CA VAL A 28 -18.80 14.84 4.28
C VAL A 28 -19.02 13.74 3.25
N ASP A 29 -18.41 12.57 3.50
CA ASP A 29 -18.57 11.37 2.66
C ASP A 29 -18.01 11.45 1.23
N SER A 30 -17.09 12.38 0.97
CA SER A 30 -16.44 12.56 -0.35
C SER A 30 -15.20 11.67 -0.59
N GLY A 31 -14.92 10.70 0.30
CA GLY A 31 -13.78 9.79 0.15
C GLY A 31 -12.47 10.28 0.77
N LYS A 32 -12.43 11.38 1.52
CA LYS A 32 -11.20 11.91 2.17
C LYS A 32 -10.51 10.87 3.06
N SER A 33 -11.28 10.25 3.96
CA SER A 33 -10.75 9.20 4.84
C SER A 33 -10.30 7.96 4.06
N THR A 34 -11.00 7.63 2.98
CA THR A 34 -10.63 6.54 2.07
C THR A 34 -9.26 6.79 1.44
N ALA A 35 -9.00 8.01 0.96
CA ALA A 35 -7.69 8.37 0.41
C ALA A 35 -6.57 8.25 1.45
N GLY A 36 -6.81 8.75 2.67
CA GLY A 36 -5.86 8.61 3.78
C GLY A 36 -5.59 7.14 4.14
N LYS A 37 -6.62 6.30 4.22
CA LYS A 37 -6.49 4.86 4.49
C LYS A 37 -5.73 4.13 3.38
N ALA A 38 -6.02 4.41 2.12
CA ALA A 38 -5.31 3.80 1.00
C ALA A 38 -3.82 4.15 1.00
N LEU A 39 -3.48 5.42 1.27
CA LEU A 39 -2.10 5.86 1.43
C LEU A 39 -1.42 5.13 2.60
N PHE A 40 -2.10 5.06 3.76
CA PHE A 40 -1.61 4.34 4.93
C PHE A 40 -1.31 2.87 4.61
N CYS A 41 -2.23 2.16 3.97
CA CYS A 41 -2.05 0.75 3.60
C CYS A 41 -0.83 0.56 2.68
N ALA A 42 -0.66 1.43 1.69
CA ALA A 42 0.46 1.35 0.75
C ALA A 42 1.81 1.62 1.43
N ILE A 43 1.90 2.66 2.27
CA ILE A 43 3.11 2.96 3.03
C ILE A 43 3.44 1.83 4.00
N LYS A 44 2.45 1.30 4.73
CA LYS A 44 2.65 0.21 5.67
C LYS A 44 3.12 -1.07 4.98
N ALA A 45 2.58 -1.39 3.81
CA ALA A 45 3.02 -2.54 3.02
C ALA A 45 4.50 -2.42 2.61
N LEU A 46 4.90 -1.26 2.11
CA LEU A 46 6.27 -0.99 1.68
C LEU A 46 7.24 -0.93 2.88
N SER A 47 6.85 -0.29 3.98
CA SER A 47 7.65 -0.24 5.21
C SER A 47 7.87 -1.63 5.83
N SER A 48 6.85 -2.48 5.77
CA SER A 48 6.93 -3.85 6.30
C SER A 48 7.88 -4.73 5.50
N SER A 49 8.10 -4.42 4.22
CA SER A 49 9.09 -5.12 3.38
C SER A 49 10.54 -4.74 3.70
N GLU A 50 10.74 -3.55 4.29
CA GLU A 50 12.05 -3.04 4.69
C GLU A 50 12.34 -3.21 6.19
N GLY A 51 11.38 -3.72 6.94
CA GLY A 51 11.25 -3.54 8.38
C GLY A 51 11.90 -4.57 9.28
N ASP A 52 12.21 -4.08 10.42
CA ASP A 52 13.07 -4.49 11.53
C ASP A 52 12.46 -5.40 12.60
N SER A 53 11.30 -6.05 12.41
CA SER A 53 10.83 -6.95 13.45
C SER A 53 11.50 -8.33 13.36
N PHE A 54 11.95 -8.85 14.49
CA PHE A 54 12.55 -10.17 14.60
C PHE A 54 11.61 -11.28 14.06
N GLU A 55 10.32 -11.17 14.29
CA GLU A 55 9.32 -12.10 13.75
C GLU A 55 9.22 -12.02 12.23
N TYR A 56 9.30 -10.82 11.66
CA TYR A 56 9.32 -10.61 10.23
C TYR A 56 10.57 -11.21 9.59
N LYS A 57 11.76 -10.94 10.18
CA LYS A 57 13.04 -11.54 9.74
C LYS A 57 13.00 -13.08 9.82
N THR A 58 12.45 -13.63 10.90
CA THR A 58 12.34 -15.09 11.07
C THR A 58 11.37 -15.69 10.04
N ARG A 59 10.27 -15.00 9.72
CA ARG A 59 9.32 -15.42 8.69
C ARG A 59 9.95 -15.34 7.30
N ILE A 60 10.63 -14.24 6.97
CA ILE A 60 11.36 -14.09 5.70
C ILE A 60 12.41 -15.17 5.55
N VAL A 61 13.21 -15.45 6.56
CA VAL A 61 14.23 -16.50 6.51
C VAL A 61 13.58 -17.86 6.27
N ARG A 62 12.46 -18.17 6.93
CA ARG A 62 11.71 -19.41 6.74
C ARG A 62 11.08 -19.51 5.36
N GLU A 63 10.54 -18.40 4.86
CA GLU A 63 9.98 -18.31 3.50
C GLU A 63 11.09 -18.33 2.45
N CYS A 64 12.22 -17.65 2.66
CA CYS A 64 13.38 -17.72 1.77
C CYS A 64 13.96 -19.14 1.68
N ILE A 65 14.03 -19.87 2.79
CA ILE A 65 14.47 -21.28 2.80
C ILE A 65 13.50 -22.15 2.00
N ASN A 66 12.21 -21.91 2.15
CA ASN A 66 11.18 -22.63 1.40
C ASN A 66 11.07 -22.23 -0.07
N THR A 67 11.58 -21.06 -0.43
CA THR A 67 11.36 -20.42 -1.72
C THR A 67 12.63 -20.26 -2.56
N HIS A 68 13.79 -20.65 -2.05
CA HIS A 68 15.01 -20.71 -2.88
C HIS A 68 14.86 -21.66 -4.10
N LEU A 69 13.71 -22.33 -4.19
CA LEU A 69 13.28 -23.15 -5.32
C LEU A 69 12.28 -22.49 -6.27
N LYS A 70 11.80 -21.26 -6.01
CA LYS A 70 10.85 -20.55 -6.92
C LYS A 70 11.14 -19.05 -6.93
N SER A 71 11.77 -18.58 -7.97
CA SER A 71 12.09 -17.18 -8.24
C SER A 71 10.82 -16.35 -8.47
N ASN A 72 10.43 -15.49 -7.53
CA ASN A 72 9.55 -14.30 -7.70
C ASN A 72 9.09 -13.67 -6.35
N ASN A 73 9.95 -13.59 -5.34
CA ASN A 73 9.51 -13.49 -3.95
C ASN A 73 9.32 -12.10 -3.33
N GLY A 74 9.86 -11.04 -3.92
CA GLY A 74 9.68 -9.68 -3.39
C GLY A 74 8.22 -9.19 -3.49
N THR A 75 7.55 -9.54 -4.59
CA THR A 75 6.16 -9.12 -4.85
C THR A 75 5.14 -9.83 -3.96
N ALA A 76 5.35 -11.10 -3.63
CA ALA A 76 4.44 -11.85 -2.78
C ALA A 76 4.37 -11.30 -1.35
N LEU A 77 5.50 -10.91 -0.78
CA LEU A 77 5.56 -10.31 0.57
C LEU A 77 4.88 -8.95 0.64
N ILE A 78 5.04 -8.13 -0.41
CA ILE A 78 4.38 -6.84 -0.52
C ILE A 78 2.86 -7.03 -0.68
N ASN A 79 2.41 -8.01 -1.46
CA ASN A 79 1.00 -8.33 -1.62
C ASN A 79 0.37 -8.72 -0.28
N ASP A 80 0.99 -9.63 0.47
CA ASP A 80 0.49 -10.08 1.78
C ASP A 80 0.47 -8.95 2.81
N ALA A 81 1.48 -8.08 2.81
CA ALA A 81 1.52 -6.93 3.70
C ALA A 81 0.43 -5.92 3.36
N PHE A 82 0.21 -5.65 2.07
CA PHE A 82 -0.84 -4.76 1.61
C PHE A 82 -2.23 -5.35 1.89
N GLN A 83 -2.44 -6.64 1.66
CA GLN A 83 -3.69 -7.31 1.98
C GLN A 83 -4.04 -7.20 3.46
N ARG A 84 -3.10 -7.49 4.36
CA ARG A 84 -3.32 -7.34 5.81
C ARG A 84 -3.66 -5.90 6.21
N ALA A 85 -3.01 -4.92 5.59
CA ALA A 85 -3.31 -3.51 5.84
C ALA A 85 -4.73 -3.16 5.35
N ILE A 86 -5.14 -3.64 4.18
CA ILE A 86 -6.50 -3.48 3.66
C ILE A 86 -7.52 -4.10 4.63
N ASP A 87 -7.30 -5.34 5.05
CA ASP A 87 -8.22 -6.08 5.93
C ASP A 87 -8.40 -5.38 7.28
N SER A 88 -7.39 -4.68 7.76
CA SER A 88 -7.46 -3.90 9.00
C SER A 88 -8.20 -2.57 8.85
N GLU A 89 -8.09 -1.89 7.71
CA GLU A 89 -8.57 -0.53 7.50
C GLU A 89 -9.92 -0.44 6.77
N PHE A 90 -10.19 -1.40 5.89
CA PHE A 90 -11.42 -1.47 5.09
C PHE A 90 -12.28 -2.64 5.55
N ILE A 91 -13.14 -2.38 6.55
CA ILE A 91 -13.98 -3.41 7.20
C ILE A 91 -14.99 -4.04 6.23
N GLN A 92 -15.39 -3.33 5.16
CA GLN A 92 -16.35 -3.84 4.19
C GLN A 92 -15.68 -4.07 2.84
N ASN A 93 -15.51 -3.01 2.06
CA ASN A 93 -14.97 -3.09 0.71
C ASN A 93 -13.97 -1.98 0.44
N ILE A 94 -12.81 -2.33 -0.08
CA ILE A 94 -11.87 -1.36 -0.64
C ILE A 94 -12.21 -1.01 -2.09
N CYS A 95 -12.75 -1.96 -2.87
CA CYS A 95 -13.12 -1.73 -4.26
C CYS A 95 -14.43 -0.95 -4.40
N THR A 96 -14.51 -0.11 -5.43
CA THR A 96 -15.77 0.52 -5.81
C THR A 96 -16.74 -0.56 -6.30
N GLU A 97 -17.99 -0.49 -5.88
CA GLU A 97 -19.05 -1.41 -6.30
C GLU A 97 -19.18 -1.41 -7.83
N GLY A 98 -19.17 -2.61 -8.42
CA GLY A 98 -19.29 -2.80 -9.87
C GLY A 98 -18.01 -2.53 -10.67
N ALA A 99 -16.91 -2.17 -10.03
CA ALA A 99 -15.61 -2.05 -10.71
C ALA A 99 -14.93 -3.42 -10.83
N GLU A 100 -14.49 -3.76 -12.04
CA GLU A 100 -13.75 -5.01 -12.28
C GLU A 100 -12.38 -5.00 -11.61
N GLN A 101 -11.76 -3.82 -11.50
CA GLN A 101 -10.41 -3.65 -10.99
C GLN A 101 -10.26 -2.32 -10.27
N SER A 102 -9.51 -2.34 -9.20
CA SER A 102 -9.09 -1.17 -8.43
C SER A 102 -7.58 -1.09 -8.39
N SER A 103 -7.02 0.10 -8.25
CA SER A 103 -5.58 0.27 -8.12
C SER A 103 -5.17 1.41 -7.20
N VAL A 104 -4.01 1.20 -6.57
CA VAL A 104 -3.29 2.21 -5.80
C VAL A 104 -1.88 2.29 -6.35
N ILE A 105 -1.46 3.49 -6.75
CA ILE A 105 -0.12 3.75 -7.27
C ILE A 105 0.54 4.79 -6.40
N LEU A 106 1.74 4.50 -5.91
CA LEU A 106 2.66 5.47 -5.33
C LEU A 106 3.78 5.74 -6.32
N SER A 107 4.10 6.99 -6.56
CA SER A 107 5.18 7.38 -7.47
C SER A 107 5.95 8.59 -6.98
N ASP A 108 7.20 8.71 -7.41
CA ASP A 108 8.03 9.88 -7.29
C ASP A 108 8.96 10.00 -8.52
N GLU A 109 9.95 10.88 -8.45
CA GLU A 109 10.95 11.06 -9.53
C GLU A 109 11.86 9.83 -9.75
N THR A 110 11.89 8.88 -8.82
CA THR A 110 12.76 7.70 -8.90
C THR A 110 12.05 6.47 -9.48
N GLY A 111 10.72 6.40 -9.37
CA GLY A 111 9.94 5.26 -9.86
C GLY A 111 8.54 5.20 -9.26
N GLN A 112 7.96 4.01 -9.30
CA GLN A 112 6.60 3.78 -8.82
C GLN A 112 6.43 2.42 -8.16
N CYS A 113 5.38 2.32 -7.34
CA CYS A 113 4.83 1.08 -6.82
C CYS A 113 3.33 1.03 -7.10
N LEU A 114 2.88 -0.04 -7.74
CA LEU A 114 1.49 -0.29 -8.12
C LEU A 114 0.94 -1.47 -7.34
N PHE A 115 -0.24 -1.33 -6.79
CA PHE A 115 -1.07 -2.41 -6.25
C PHE A 115 -2.35 -2.52 -7.06
N THR A 116 -2.66 -3.74 -7.51
CA THR A 116 -3.89 -4.07 -8.23
C THR A 116 -4.77 -4.93 -7.34
N ILE A 117 -6.05 -4.57 -7.24
CA ILE A 117 -7.03 -5.20 -6.36
C ILE A 117 -8.22 -5.64 -7.19
N GLN A 118 -8.68 -6.87 -7.02
CA GLN A 118 -9.90 -7.43 -7.58
C GLN A 118 -10.64 -8.19 -6.47
N ASP A 119 -11.95 -8.05 -6.40
CA ASP A 119 -12.79 -8.71 -5.40
C ASP A 119 -12.26 -8.54 -3.95
N ASN A 120 -11.75 -7.33 -3.65
CA ASN A 120 -11.11 -6.97 -2.37
C ASN A 120 -9.82 -7.73 -2.04
N GLN A 121 -9.26 -8.45 -3.01
CA GLN A 121 -7.99 -9.16 -2.87
C GLN A 121 -6.89 -8.50 -3.70
N VAL A 122 -5.70 -8.40 -3.13
CA VAL A 122 -4.51 -7.93 -3.85
C VAL A 122 -4.05 -9.03 -4.80
N VAL A 123 -4.30 -8.82 -6.11
CA VAL A 123 -3.99 -9.80 -7.14
C VAL A 123 -2.60 -9.61 -7.75
N ARG A 124 -2.09 -8.39 -7.69
CA ARG A 124 -0.78 -8.05 -8.25
C ARG A 124 -0.18 -6.84 -7.55
N SER A 125 1.13 -6.87 -7.34
CA SER A 125 1.93 -5.68 -7.09
C SER A 125 3.11 -5.60 -8.06
N PHE A 126 3.54 -4.37 -8.30
CA PHE A 126 4.74 -4.06 -9.06
C PHE A 126 5.46 -2.91 -8.35
N LYS A 127 6.76 -3.03 -8.17
CA LYS A 127 7.60 -1.99 -7.60
C LYS A 127 8.84 -1.83 -8.47
N ASP A 128 9.13 -0.62 -8.91
CA ASP A 128 10.40 -0.29 -9.55
C ASP A 128 11.56 -0.48 -8.56
N GLU A 129 12.68 -1.03 -9.00
CA GLU A 129 13.86 -1.24 -8.15
C GLU A 129 14.40 0.06 -7.58
N SER A 130 14.27 1.16 -8.31
CA SER A 130 14.68 2.50 -7.93
C SER A 130 13.71 3.23 -7.00
N PHE A 131 12.48 2.73 -6.83
CA PHE A 131 11.47 3.34 -5.97
C PHE A 131 11.69 2.96 -4.51
N TYR A 132 11.97 3.95 -3.67
CA TYR A 132 12.12 3.78 -2.22
C TYR A 132 11.23 4.80 -1.49
N LEU A 133 10.55 4.34 -0.44
CA LEU A 133 9.86 5.27 0.45
C LEU A 133 10.89 6.17 1.14
N PRO A 134 10.67 7.50 1.15
CA PRO A 134 11.49 8.38 1.98
C PRO A 134 11.49 7.94 3.43
N LEU A 135 12.66 7.86 4.07
CA LEU A 135 12.84 7.42 5.47
C LEU A 135 11.93 8.13 6.47
N VAL A 136 11.52 9.35 6.17
CA VAL A 136 10.58 10.12 6.99
C VAL A 136 9.24 9.43 7.15
N TYR A 137 8.77 8.76 6.12
CA TYR A 137 7.51 8.00 6.16
C TYR A 137 7.64 6.67 6.89
N CYS A 138 8.84 6.08 6.92
CA CYS A 138 9.08 4.81 7.60
C CYS A 138 9.27 4.95 9.11
N LYS A 139 9.88 6.06 9.57
CA LYS A 139 10.22 6.25 10.99
C LYS A 139 9.11 6.86 11.84
N ASP A 140 8.25 7.68 11.26
CA ASP A 140 7.21 8.38 12.01
C ASP A 140 5.91 7.60 12.12
N PHE A 141 5.70 6.58 11.28
CA PHE A 141 4.50 5.75 11.33
C PHE A 141 4.41 4.89 12.60
N ASP A 142 5.53 4.40 13.12
CA ASP A 142 5.56 3.64 14.38
C ASP A 142 5.22 4.50 15.62
N ARG A 143 5.26 5.84 15.49
CA ARG A 143 4.90 6.77 16.55
C ARG A 143 3.42 7.18 16.58
N PHE A 144 2.68 6.94 15.53
CA PHE A 144 1.25 7.28 15.42
C PHE A 144 0.31 6.15 15.80
N ILE A 145 0.83 4.97 16.19
CA ILE A 145 0.05 3.80 16.61
C ILE A 145 0.16 3.60 18.14
N LEU A 146 0.11 4.68 18.89
CA LEU A 146 -0.09 4.63 20.35
C LEU A 146 -1.48 5.15 20.69
#